data_fbe81a4e84b1211f7de0bcee4b002888
#
_entry.id   fbe81a4e84b1211f7de0bcee4b002888
#
_cell.length_a   1.000
_cell.length_b   1.000
_cell.length_c   1.000
_cell.angle_alpha   90.00
_cell.angle_beta   90.00
_cell.angle_gamma   90.00
#
_symmetry.space_group_name_H-M   'P 1'
#
loop_
_entity.id
_entity.type
_entity.pdbx_description
1 polymer ?
#
loop_
_entity_poly.entity_id
_entity_poly.type
_entity_poly.pdbx_seq_one_letter_code
_entity_poly.pdbx_strand_id
1 'polypeptide(L)'
;MSTAPTSPLSHAAPSMRGQLNGVLFVALFAAAVTSLSELPAIAGLGLSPLIVGIVAGALYGNALRDGMPASWAAGVNFSARKLLRIAVAFFGLRVSLQEIAQVGLPGLAVSVLIVVSTLAIGTWVGMKLMKLDRDAALLTAAGSAICGAAAVLAFESTLQSKPHQSAMAVGSVVLFGTLSMFLYPLAYHAGLLNLDPAGLGLFFGGTIHEVAQVVGAASDISPEVVHVATIVKMTRVMLLVPVLLMLGWWLARSSRSARAAHDTAGGTQRQRKVAVPWFALGFLGFVIVNSLNVLPADVTHTLNVLDTFALTMAMTALGIETRVAQIRAAGPRALMTGLILNVWLIAGGYGITWAVQHWLG
;
A
#
# COMPACT_ATOMS: atom_id res chain seq x y z
N MET A 1 -4.64 -51.45 -21.70
CA MET A 1 -3.83 -50.53 -20.91
C MET A 1 -4.76 -49.50 -20.32
N SER A 2 -5.08 -49.67 -19.05
CA SER A 2 -6.04 -48.82 -18.29
C SER A 2 -5.31 -47.61 -17.76
N THR A 3 -5.67 -46.40 -18.23
CA THR A 3 -5.20 -45.15 -17.67
C THR A 3 -6.01 -44.84 -16.41
N ALA A 4 -5.39 -44.97 -15.24
CA ALA A 4 -5.97 -44.54 -13.97
C ALA A 4 -6.18 -42.99 -13.97
N PRO A 5 -7.32 -42.50 -13.48
CA PRO A 5 -7.55 -41.07 -13.35
C PRO A 5 -6.68 -40.52 -12.22
N THR A 6 -5.81 -39.56 -12.54
CA THR A 6 -5.07 -38.76 -11.56
C THR A 6 -6.08 -37.98 -10.71
N SER A 7 -6.23 -38.36 -9.45
CA SER A 7 -7.04 -37.65 -8.46
C SER A 7 -6.56 -36.19 -8.34
N PRO A 8 -7.47 -35.20 -8.33
CA PRO A 8 -7.11 -33.80 -8.07
C PRO A 8 -6.56 -33.71 -6.64
N LEU A 9 -5.37 -33.14 -6.51
CA LEU A 9 -4.75 -32.83 -5.21
C LEU A 9 -5.80 -32.08 -4.36
N SER A 10 -6.28 -32.73 -3.32
CA SER A 10 -7.18 -32.14 -2.35
C SER A 10 -6.49 -30.94 -1.73
N HIS A 11 -6.98 -29.75 -1.94
CA HIS A 11 -6.64 -28.58 -1.14
C HIS A 11 -7.17 -28.81 0.28
N ALA A 12 -6.41 -29.52 1.10
CA ALA A 12 -6.71 -29.63 2.52
C ALA A 12 -6.80 -28.23 3.10
N ALA A 13 -7.87 -27.94 3.83
CA ALA A 13 -8.02 -26.67 4.53
C ALA A 13 -6.76 -26.41 5.37
N PRO A 14 -6.23 -25.17 5.38
CA PRO A 14 -4.99 -24.89 6.10
C PRO A 14 -5.16 -25.26 7.57
N SER A 15 -4.31 -26.14 8.08
CA SER A 15 -4.37 -26.55 9.48
C SER A 15 -4.08 -25.33 10.35
N MET A 16 -4.86 -25.15 11.42
CA MET A 16 -4.70 -24.03 12.37
C MET A 16 -3.25 -23.97 12.92
N ARG A 17 -2.63 -25.14 13.14
CA ARG A 17 -1.22 -25.26 13.55
C ARG A 17 -0.26 -24.74 12.46
N GLY A 18 -0.50 -25.06 11.20
CA GLY A 18 0.33 -24.56 10.10
C GLY A 18 0.23 -23.05 9.94
N GLN A 19 -0.96 -22.48 10.09
CA GLN A 19 -1.15 -21.02 10.07
C GLN A 19 -0.42 -20.36 11.25
N LEU A 20 -0.54 -20.90 12.47
CA LEU A 20 0.16 -20.37 13.64
C LEU A 20 1.68 -20.41 13.47
N ASN A 21 2.21 -21.54 12.99
CA ASN A 21 3.64 -21.67 12.72
C ASN A 21 4.13 -20.65 11.67
N GLY A 22 3.34 -20.40 10.63
CA GLY A 22 3.66 -19.37 9.63
C GLY A 22 3.67 -17.96 10.21
N VAL A 23 2.73 -17.62 11.10
CA VAL A 23 2.71 -16.32 11.80
C VAL A 23 3.91 -16.22 12.74
N LEU A 24 4.22 -17.28 13.50
CA LEU A 24 5.40 -17.33 14.38
C LEU A 24 6.70 -17.17 13.60
N PHE A 25 6.82 -17.85 12.46
CA PHE A 25 7.97 -17.68 11.56
C PHE A 25 8.15 -16.22 11.14
N VAL A 26 7.08 -15.57 10.69
CA VAL A 26 7.12 -14.15 10.30
C VAL A 26 7.46 -13.26 11.50
N ALA A 27 6.95 -13.56 12.70
CA ALA A 27 7.26 -12.81 13.92
C ALA A 27 8.75 -12.91 14.28
N LEU A 28 9.31 -14.13 14.26
CA LEU A 28 10.74 -14.34 14.51
C LEU A 28 11.62 -13.68 13.45
N PHE A 29 11.21 -13.75 12.20
CA PHE A 29 11.90 -13.09 11.10
C PHE A 29 11.87 -11.57 11.27
N ALA A 30 10.72 -10.99 11.61
CA ALA A 30 10.57 -9.56 11.87
C ALA A 30 11.38 -9.10 13.10
N ALA A 31 11.45 -9.92 14.16
CA ALA A 31 12.30 -9.64 15.31
C ALA A 31 13.79 -9.60 14.91
N ALA A 32 14.25 -10.58 14.14
CA ALA A 32 15.61 -10.60 13.62
C ALA A 32 15.90 -9.37 12.72
N VAL A 33 14.95 -8.99 11.88
CA VAL A 33 15.04 -7.79 11.05
C VAL A 33 15.10 -6.51 11.89
N THR A 34 14.29 -6.42 12.95
CA THR A 34 14.33 -5.26 13.86
C THR A 34 15.70 -5.14 14.52
N SER A 35 16.23 -6.24 15.08
CA SER A 35 17.59 -6.26 15.65
C SER A 35 18.66 -5.95 14.60
N LEU A 36 18.50 -6.43 13.37
CA LEU A 36 19.43 -6.14 12.26
C LEU A 36 19.43 -4.66 11.89
N SER A 37 18.26 -4.00 11.89
CA SER A 37 18.13 -2.57 11.57
C SER A 37 18.74 -1.66 12.64
N GLU A 38 18.93 -2.15 13.86
CA GLU A 38 19.60 -1.42 14.96
C GLU A 38 21.13 -1.46 14.87
N LEU A 39 21.69 -2.33 14.00
CA LEU A 39 23.15 -2.36 13.80
C LEU A 39 23.65 -1.02 13.22
N PRO A 40 24.77 -0.49 13.73
CA PRO A 40 25.27 0.83 13.30
C PRO A 40 25.47 0.97 11.78
N ALA A 41 25.83 -0.13 11.11
CA ALA A 41 26.01 -0.16 9.66
C ALA A 41 24.69 0.02 8.89
N ILE A 42 23.55 -0.43 9.42
CA ILE A 42 22.23 -0.33 8.79
C ILE A 42 21.49 0.91 9.30
N ALA A 43 21.58 1.19 10.59
CA ALA A 43 21.05 2.42 11.19
C ALA A 43 21.66 3.67 10.54
N GLY A 44 22.95 3.63 10.21
CA GLY A 44 23.62 4.71 9.48
C GLY A 44 23.15 4.93 8.04
N LEU A 45 22.39 3.96 7.46
CA LEU A 45 21.74 4.11 6.17
C LEU A 45 20.32 4.70 6.27
N GLY A 46 19.84 5.02 7.47
CA GLY A 46 18.49 5.56 7.68
C GLY A 46 17.35 4.57 7.39
N LEU A 47 17.66 3.27 7.26
CA LEU A 47 16.68 2.25 6.88
C LEU A 47 15.81 1.84 8.08
N SER A 48 14.52 2.11 8.00
CA SER A 48 13.57 1.64 9.03
C SER A 48 13.43 0.10 9.04
N PRO A 49 13.07 -0.52 10.18
CA PRO A 49 12.82 -1.97 10.25
C PRO A 49 11.81 -2.49 9.22
N LEU A 50 10.85 -1.65 8.83
CA LEU A 50 9.84 -2.00 7.84
C LEU A 50 10.46 -2.22 6.45
N ILE A 51 11.43 -1.38 6.10
CA ILE A 51 12.16 -1.44 4.83
C ILE A 51 13.09 -2.64 4.80
N VAL A 52 13.88 -2.81 5.87
CA VAL A 52 14.74 -3.97 6.00
C VAL A 52 13.90 -5.25 5.94
N GLY A 53 12.72 -5.23 6.55
CA GLY A 53 11.75 -6.34 6.54
C GLY A 53 11.28 -6.72 5.15
N ILE A 54 10.84 -5.76 4.35
CA ILE A 54 10.35 -6.08 2.99
C ILE A 54 11.48 -6.55 2.09
N VAL A 55 12.68 -5.95 2.19
CA VAL A 55 13.84 -6.36 1.38
C VAL A 55 14.32 -7.75 1.78
N ALA A 56 14.54 -7.99 3.08
CA ALA A 56 14.96 -9.30 3.58
C ALA A 56 13.91 -10.39 3.28
N GLY A 57 12.63 -10.06 3.45
CA GLY A 57 11.52 -10.92 3.07
C GLY A 57 11.52 -11.27 1.58
N ALA A 58 11.74 -10.29 0.71
CA ALA A 58 11.82 -10.51 -0.74
C ALA A 58 13.03 -11.36 -1.13
N LEU A 59 14.19 -11.14 -0.51
CA LEU A 59 15.37 -11.98 -0.71
C LEU A 59 15.08 -13.43 -0.30
N TYR A 60 14.51 -13.64 0.91
CA TYR A 60 14.13 -14.97 1.37
C TYR A 60 13.10 -15.62 0.44
N GLY A 61 12.06 -14.89 0.06
CA GLY A 61 10.98 -15.38 -0.81
C GLY A 61 11.43 -15.78 -2.21
N ASN A 62 12.53 -15.23 -2.71
CA ASN A 62 13.06 -15.56 -4.04
C ASN A 62 14.24 -16.55 -4.00
N ALA A 63 15.02 -16.58 -2.91
CA ALA A 63 16.21 -17.42 -2.80
C ALA A 63 15.99 -18.71 -2.00
N LEU A 64 15.18 -18.68 -0.95
CA LEU A 64 15.09 -19.74 0.05
C LEU A 64 13.68 -20.32 0.26
N ARG A 65 12.72 -19.90 -0.54
CA ARG A 65 11.30 -20.27 -0.34
C ARG A 65 11.03 -21.78 -0.42
N ASP A 66 11.79 -22.50 -1.22
CA ASP A 66 11.61 -23.95 -1.38
C ASP A 66 11.87 -24.72 -0.06
N GLY A 67 12.59 -24.11 0.88
CA GLY A 67 12.77 -24.62 2.24
C GLY A 67 11.61 -24.33 3.21
N MET A 68 10.64 -23.50 2.83
CA MET A 68 9.50 -23.16 3.70
C MET A 68 8.39 -24.21 3.57
N PRO A 69 7.92 -24.83 4.66
CA PRO A 69 6.80 -25.76 4.63
C PRO A 69 5.56 -25.11 3.99
N ALA A 70 4.92 -25.82 3.06
CA ALA A 70 3.70 -25.31 2.38
C ALA A 70 2.57 -24.97 3.37
N SER A 71 2.50 -25.66 4.52
CA SER A 71 1.54 -25.41 5.59
C SER A 71 1.69 -24.03 6.24
N TRP A 72 2.87 -23.38 6.17
CA TRP A 72 3.14 -22.05 6.74
C TRP A 72 2.66 -20.91 5.82
N ALA A 73 2.44 -21.19 4.54
CA ALA A 73 2.00 -20.18 3.56
C ALA A 73 0.72 -19.44 3.99
N ALA A 74 -0.20 -20.14 4.67
CA ALA A 74 -1.42 -19.53 5.19
C ALA A 74 -1.13 -18.47 6.28
N GLY A 75 -0.12 -18.70 7.13
CA GLY A 75 0.31 -17.76 8.16
C GLY A 75 1.04 -16.56 7.59
N VAL A 76 1.90 -16.77 6.60
CA VAL A 76 2.56 -15.68 5.86
C VAL A 76 1.51 -14.79 5.18
N ASN A 77 0.56 -15.39 4.48
CA ASN A 77 -0.53 -14.64 3.81
C ASN A 77 -1.42 -13.88 4.82
N PHE A 78 -1.71 -14.49 5.98
CA PHE A 78 -2.41 -13.81 7.06
C PHE A 78 -1.66 -12.55 7.51
N SER A 79 -0.34 -12.66 7.73
CA SER A 79 0.51 -11.54 8.15
C SER A 79 0.60 -10.47 7.07
N ALA A 80 0.79 -10.85 5.81
CA ALA A 80 0.88 -9.92 4.69
C ALA A 80 -0.44 -9.15 4.43
N ARG A 81 -1.60 -9.72 4.75
CA ARG A 81 -2.89 -9.13 4.37
C ARG A 81 -3.77 -8.72 5.55
N LYS A 82 -4.04 -9.64 6.49
CA LYS A 82 -4.95 -9.34 7.62
C LYS A 82 -4.23 -8.55 8.70
N LEU A 83 -3.03 -8.97 9.09
CA LEU A 83 -2.23 -8.26 10.09
C LEU A 83 -1.89 -6.84 9.60
N LEU A 84 -1.51 -6.69 8.32
CA LEU A 84 -1.28 -5.36 7.71
C LEU A 84 -2.49 -4.43 7.87
N ARG A 85 -3.70 -4.92 7.59
CA ARG A 85 -4.92 -4.10 7.72
C ARG A 85 -5.21 -3.72 9.16
N ILE A 86 -4.99 -4.64 10.10
CA ILE A 86 -5.13 -4.39 11.53
C ILE A 86 -4.12 -3.33 11.96
N ALA A 87 -2.84 -3.51 11.63
CA ALA A 87 -1.79 -2.56 11.94
C ALA A 87 -2.05 -1.18 11.32
N VAL A 88 -2.47 -1.11 10.06
CA VAL A 88 -2.86 0.16 9.43
C VAL A 88 -4.03 0.83 10.18
N ALA A 89 -4.99 0.07 10.72
CA ALA A 89 -6.04 0.65 11.56
C ALA A 89 -5.46 1.24 12.85
N PHE A 90 -4.63 0.47 13.58
CA PHE A 90 -3.98 0.94 14.82
C PHE A 90 -3.02 2.12 14.59
N PHE A 91 -2.42 2.23 13.40
CA PHE A 91 -1.59 3.37 13.05
C PHE A 91 -2.33 4.72 13.20
N GLY A 92 -3.66 4.73 13.19
CA GLY A 92 -4.48 5.89 13.53
C GLY A 92 -4.21 6.49 14.92
N LEU A 93 -3.68 5.69 15.88
CA LEU A 93 -3.27 6.19 17.20
C LEU A 93 -2.04 7.12 17.15
N ARG A 94 -1.35 7.21 16.01
CA ARG A 94 -0.19 8.12 15.84
C ARG A 94 -0.56 9.46 15.25
N VAL A 95 -1.80 9.63 14.83
CA VAL A 95 -2.28 10.82 14.14
C VAL A 95 -3.48 11.37 14.91
N SER A 96 -3.53 12.69 15.07
CA SER A 96 -4.68 13.39 15.65
C SER A 96 -5.37 14.27 14.61
N LEU A 97 -6.65 14.58 14.81
CA LEU A 97 -7.37 15.53 13.97
C LEU A 97 -6.76 16.93 14.04
N GLN A 98 -6.14 17.27 15.19
CA GLN A 98 -5.43 18.54 15.39
C GLN A 98 -4.20 18.62 14.47
N GLU A 99 -3.41 17.54 14.38
CA GLU A 99 -2.25 17.48 13.49
C GLU A 99 -2.67 17.53 12.01
N ILE A 100 -3.75 16.82 11.64
CA ILE A 100 -4.32 16.92 10.29
C ILE A 100 -4.76 18.35 9.97
N ALA A 101 -5.36 19.04 10.94
CA ALA A 101 -5.75 20.44 10.79
C ALA A 101 -4.53 21.36 10.66
N GLN A 102 -3.39 21.03 11.29
CA GLN A 102 -2.12 21.79 11.17
C GLN A 102 -1.53 21.72 9.77
N VAL A 103 -1.54 20.54 9.11
CA VAL A 103 -1.12 20.40 7.71
C VAL A 103 -2.09 21.11 6.77
N GLY A 104 -3.32 21.30 7.22
CA GLY A 104 -4.31 22.23 6.71
C GLY A 104 -4.71 22.00 5.25
N LEU A 105 -5.14 23.09 4.64
CA LEU A 105 -5.59 23.10 3.25
C LEU A 105 -4.50 22.69 2.26
N PRO A 106 -3.20 23.05 2.42
CA PRO A 106 -2.15 22.60 1.52
C PRO A 106 -2.01 21.08 1.46
N GLY A 107 -1.98 20.41 2.62
CA GLY A 107 -1.86 18.94 2.66
C GLY A 107 -3.06 18.22 2.05
N LEU A 108 -4.27 18.73 2.31
CA LEU A 108 -5.48 18.19 1.69
C LEU A 108 -5.47 18.42 0.17
N ALA A 109 -5.11 19.62 -0.28
CA ALA A 109 -5.05 19.97 -1.71
C ALA A 109 -4.05 19.09 -2.46
N VAL A 110 -2.81 18.96 -1.95
CA VAL A 110 -1.81 18.05 -2.53
C VAL A 110 -2.36 16.63 -2.60
N SER A 111 -2.94 16.11 -1.51
CA SER A 111 -3.47 14.76 -1.47
C SER A 111 -4.57 14.53 -2.50
N VAL A 112 -5.54 15.42 -2.60
CA VAL A 112 -6.66 15.32 -3.55
C VAL A 112 -6.16 15.44 -5.00
N LEU A 113 -5.32 16.44 -5.29
CA LEU A 113 -4.79 16.66 -6.65
C LEU A 113 -3.95 15.47 -7.12
N ILE A 114 -3.09 14.93 -6.25
CA ILE A 114 -2.27 13.75 -6.57
C ILE A 114 -3.17 12.52 -6.79
N VAL A 115 -4.14 12.27 -5.92
CA VAL A 115 -5.02 11.10 -6.05
C VAL A 115 -5.83 11.20 -7.35
N VAL A 116 -6.47 12.32 -7.60
CA VAL A 116 -7.34 12.50 -8.79
C VAL A 116 -6.52 12.43 -10.07
N SER A 117 -5.41 13.17 -10.14
CA SER A 117 -4.57 13.19 -11.34
C SER A 117 -3.91 11.84 -11.61
N THR A 118 -3.39 11.17 -10.58
CA THR A 118 -2.75 9.86 -10.75
C THR A 118 -3.75 8.77 -11.14
N LEU A 119 -4.96 8.78 -10.58
CA LEU A 119 -6.04 7.88 -10.99
C LEU A 119 -6.43 8.11 -12.45
N ALA A 120 -6.61 9.38 -12.85
CA ALA A 120 -6.99 9.73 -14.21
C ALA A 120 -5.89 9.35 -15.22
N ILE A 121 -4.65 9.80 -14.97
CA ILE A 121 -3.50 9.54 -15.84
C ILE A 121 -3.22 8.04 -15.91
N GLY A 122 -3.20 7.35 -14.74
CA GLY A 122 -2.87 5.93 -14.67
C GLY A 122 -3.90 5.06 -15.37
N THR A 123 -5.18 5.38 -15.22
CA THR A 123 -6.25 4.68 -15.95
C THR A 123 -6.14 4.93 -17.46
N TRP A 124 -5.91 6.16 -17.86
CA TRP A 124 -5.78 6.52 -19.28
C TRP A 124 -4.52 5.87 -19.90
N VAL A 125 -3.34 6.02 -19.26
CA VAL A 125 -2.08 5.42 -19.72
C VAL A 125 -2.20 3.90 -19.79
N GLY A 126 -2.71 3.28 -18.72
CA GLY A 126 -2.86 1.83 -18.66
C GLY A 126 -3.75 1.29 -19.76
N MET A 127 -4.93 1.88 -19.96
CA MET A 127 -5.90 1.39 -20.96
C MET A 127 -5.53 1.79 -22.40
N LYS A 128 -5.15 3.04 -22.64
CA LYS A 128 -4.97 3.57 -24.01
C LYS A 128 -3.56 3.36 -24.53
N LEU A 129 -2.53 3.65 -23.73
CA LEU A 129 -1.15 3.57 -24.15
C LEU A 129 -0.58 2.15 -24.00
N MET A 130 -0.77 1.54 -22.82
CA MET A 130 -0.23 0.22 -22.51
C MET A 130 -1.17 -0.92 -22.87
N LYS A 131 -2.43 -0.63 -23.25
CA LYS A 131 -3.45 -1.62 -23.63
C LYS A 131 -3.67 -2.71 -22.57
N LEU A 132 -3.63 -2.30 -21.30
CA LEU A 132 -4.01 -3.15 -20.18
C LEU A 132 -5.53 -3.31 -20.13
N ASP A 133 -5.96 -4.44 -19.57
CA ASP A 133 -7.36 -4.59 -19.16
C ASP A 133 -7.74 -3.46 -18.19
N ARG A 134 -9.00 -3.03 -18.25
CA ARG A 134 -9.53 -1.95 -17.39
C ARG A 134 -9.24 -2.18 -15.91
N ASP A 135 -9.46 -3.39 -15.42
CA ASP A 135 -9.28 -3.71 -13.99
C ASP A 135 -7.78 -3.62 -13.63
N ALA A 136 -6.88 -4.15 -14.45
CA ALA A 136 -5.43 -4.04 -14.23
C ALA A 136 -4.95 -2.58 -14.24
N ALA A 137 -5.47 -1.76 -15.16
CA ALA A 137 -5.15 -0.33 -15.22
C ALA A 137 -5.65 0.42 -13.98
N LEU A 138 -6.89 0.18 -13.54
CA LEU A 138 -7.47 0.77 -12.34
C LEU A 138 -6.74 0.35 -11.07
N LEU A 139 -6.37 -0.94 -10.95
CA LEU A 139 -5.61 -1.44 -9.80
C LEU A 139 -4.22 -0.79 -9.70
N THR A 140 -3.49 -0.69 -10.83
CA THR A 140 -2.18 -0.06 -10.86
C THR A 140 -2.27 1.44 -10.55
N ALA A 141 -3.27 2.12 -11.14
CA ALA A 141 -3.53 3.54 -10.89
C ALA A 141 -3.89 3.80 -9.42
N ALA A 142 -4.80 3.00 -8.84
CA ALA A 142 -5.23 3.16 -7.45
C ALA A 142 -4.10 2.90 -6.45
N GLY A 143 -3.29 1.87 -6.70
CA GLY A 143 -2.11 1.57 -5.89
C GLY A 143 -1.12 2.72 -5.88
N SER A 144 -0.82 3.28 -7.05
CA SER A 144 0.08 4.44 -7.18
C SER A 144 -0.53 5.73 -6.62
N ALA A 145 -1.83 5.93 -6.77
CA ALA A 145 -2.51 7.15 -6.37
C ALA A 145 -2.73 7.27 -4.85
N ILE A 146 -2.97 6.17 -4.13
CA ILE A 146 -3.47 6.25 -2.75
C ILE A 146 -2.45 5.73 -1.73
N CYS A 147 -2.39 4.42 -1.50
CA CYS A 147 -1.58 3.85 -0.42
C CYS A 147 -0.93 2.51 -0.77
N GLY A 148 -0.57 2.32 -2.01
CA GLY A 148 0.17 1.13 -2.40
C GLY A 148 -0.69 -0.14 -2.45
N ALA A 149 -0.14 -1.23 -1.94
CA ALA A 149 -0.76 -2.54 -1.95
C ALA A 149 -2.15 -2.57 -1.27
N ALA A 150 -2.36 -1.80 -0.21
CA ALA A 150 -3.64 -1.73 0.48
C ALA A 150 -4.76 -1.19 -0.42
N ALA A 151 -4.47 -0.16 -1.25
CA ALA A 151 -5.43 0.37 -2.21
C ALA A 151 -5.73 -0.65 -3.33
N VAL A 152 -4.70 -1.34 -3.84
CA VAL A 152 -4.90 -2.41 -4.84
C VAL A 152 -5.86 -3.47 -4.32
N LEU A 153 -5.66 -3.97 -3.08
CA LEU A 153 -6.52 -5.00 -2.49
C LEU A 153 -7.95 -4.51 -2.22
N ALA A 154 -8.10 -3.24 -1.84
CA ALA A 154 -9.42 -2.64 -1.66
C ALA A 154 -10.17 -2.50 -2.99
N PHE A 155 -9.49 -2.07 -4.05
CA PHE A 155 -10.04 -2.03 -5.40
C PHE A 155 -10.33 -3.42 -5.96
N GLU A 156 -9.43 -4.40 -5.75
CA GLU A 156 -9.64 -5.81 -6.12
C GLU A 156 -10.96 -6.33 -5.56
N SER A 157 -11.21 -6.12 -4.28
CA SER A 157 -12.43 -6.59 -3.62
C SER A 157 -13.69 -5.92 -4.20
N THR A 158 -13.59 -4.67 -4.66
CA THR A 158 -14.70 -3.92 -5.25
C THR A 158 -14.91 -4.27 -6.72
N LEU A 159 -13.83 -4.39 -7.50
CA LEU A 159 -13.86 -4.73 -8.92
C LEU A 159 -14.11 -6.22 -9.16
N GLN A 160 -13.85 -7.08 -8.16
CA GLN A 160 -13.84 -8.55 -8.33
C GLN A 160 -12.84 -8.96 -9.43
N SER A 161 -11.68 -8.31 -9.48
CA SER A 161 -10.67 -8.52 -10.51
C SER A 161 -9.97 -9.87 -10.35
N LYS A 162 -9.26 -10.28 -11.40
CA LYS A 162 -8.53 -11.55 -11.40
C LYS A 162 -7.29 -11.45 -10.50
N PRO A 163 -6.94 -12.50 -9.73
CA PRO A 163 -5.81 -12.48 -8.78
C PRO A 163 -4.47 -12.06 -9.41
N HIS A 164 -4.20 -12.45 -10.66
CA HIS A 164 -2.96 -12.08 -11.34
C HIS A 164 -2.88 -10.57 -11.63
N GLN A 165 -4.02 -9.89 -11.89
CA GLN A 165 -4.05 -8.45 -12.13
C GLN A 165 -3.70 -7.67 -10.86
N SER A 166 -4.19 -8.13 -9.71
CA SER A 166 -3.84 -7.57 -8.41
C SER A 166 -2.38 -7.80 -8.06
N ALA A 167 -1.86 -9.02 -8.30
CA ALA A 167 -0.46 -9.34 -8.08
C ALA A 167 0.47 -8.46 -8.93
N MET A 168 0.10 -8.21 -10.19
CA MET A 168 0.82 -7.30 -11.09
C MET A 168 0.85 -5.87 -10.56
N ALA A 169 -0.31 -5.34 -10.18
CA ALA A 169 -0.43 -3.99 -9.66
C ALA A 169 0.38 -3.83 -8.36
N VAL A 170 0.26 -4.79 -7.42
CA VAL A 170 1.03 -4.78 -6.17
C VAL A 170 2.53 -4.84 -6.44
N GLY A 171 2.98 -5.75 -7.32
CA GLY A 171 4.40 -5.85 -7.68
C GLY A 171 4.96 -4.56 -8.27
N SER A 172 4.21 -3.91 -9.15
CA SER A 172 4.59 -2.61 -9.74
C SER A 172 4.68 -1.51 -8.67
N VAL A 173 3.67 -1.40 -7.82
CA VAL A 173 3.59 -0.37 -6.77
C VAL A 173 4.69 -0.55 -5.71
N VAL A 174 4.96 -1.80 -5.28
CA VAL A 174 6.02 -2.10 -4.33
C VAL A 174 7.39 -1.75 -4.93
N LEU A 175 7.63 -2.15 -6.18
CA LEU A 175 8.90 -1.86 -6.87
C LEU A 175 9.17 -0.36 -6.96
N PHE A 176 8.23 0.40 -7.51
CA PHE A 176 8.42 1.84 -7.73
C PHE A 176 8.32 2.65 -6.42
N GLY A 177 7.53 2.19 -5.47
CA GLY A 177 7.50 2.78 -4.15
C GLY A 177 8.83 2.61 -3.40
N THR A 178 9.41 1.41 -3.45
CA THR A 178 10.73 1.15 -2.86
C THR A 178 11.82 1.94 -3.58
N LEU A 179 11.76 2.03 -4.91
CA LEU A 179 12.69 2.88 -5.68
C LEU A 179 12.58 4.35 -5.24
N SER A 180 11.37 4.88 -5.14
CA SER A 180 11.14 6.27 -4.71
C SER A 180 11.64 6.54 -3.30
N MET A 181 11.54 5.56 -2.39
CA MET A 181 12.02 5.67 -1.03
C MET A 181 13.53 5.97 -0.94
N PHE A 182 14.32 5.39 -1.84
CA PHE A 182 15.75 5.68 -1.91
C PHE A 182 16.07 6.89 -2.80
N LEU A 183 15.31 7.07 -3.89
CA LEU A 183 15.58 8.10 -4.87
C LEU A 183 15.31 9.51 -4.33
N TYR A 184 14.29 9.68 -3.47
CA TYR A 184 13.90 10.99 -2.97
C TYR A 184 14.92 11.60 -2.00
N PRO A 185 15.40 10.86 -0.97
CA PRO A 185 16.50 11.35 -0.13
C PRO A 185 17.76 11.64 -0.94
N LEU A 186 18.11 10.75 -1.88
CA LEU A 186 19.26 10.97 -2.77
C LEU A 186 19.12 12.25 -3.59
N ALA A 187 17.92 12.51 -4.14
CA ALA A 187 17.64 13.74 -4.89
C ALA A 187 17.71 15.00 -3.99
N TYR A 188 17.27 14.89 -2.73
CA TYR A 188 17.41 15.96 -1.75
C TYR A 188 18.87 16.27 -1.44
N HIS A 189 19.69 15.27 -1.11
CA HIS A 189 21.12 15.46 -0.83
C HIS A 189 21.91 15.92 -2.05
N ALA A 190 21.44 15.60 -3.26
CA ALA A 190 22.00 16.13 -4.51
C ALA A 190 21.59 17.58 -4.81
N GLY A 191 20.76 18.22 -3.96
CA GLY A 191 20.30 19.60 -4.15
C GLY A 191 19.27 19.77 -5.27
N LEU A 192 18.61 18.68 -5.71
CA LEU A 192 17.62 18.73 -6.78
C LEU A 192 16.21 19.09 -6.28
N LEU A 193 15.96 18.99 -4.98
CA LEU A 193 14.66 19.29 -4.35
C LEU A 193 14.77 20.60 -3.57
N ASN A 194 14.31 21.69 -4.18
CA ASN A 194 14.27 23.02 -3.57
C ASN A 194 12.91 23.28 -2.92
N LEU A 195 12.63 22.57 -1.83
CA LEU A 195 11.46 22.75 -0.98
C LEU A 195 11.91 22.90 0.47
N ASP A 196 11.18 23.68 1.24
CA ASP A 196 11.36 23.73 2.69
C ASP A 196 10.94 22.41 3.37
N PRO A 197 11.23 22.19 4.64
CA PRO A 197 10.88 20.94 5.30
C PRO A 197 9.39 20.58 5.22
N ALA A 198 8.49 21.56 5.32
CA ALA A 198 7.06 21.33 5.17
C ALA A 198 6.71 20.87 3.76
N GLY A 199 7.26 21.51 2.73
CA GLY A 199 7.10 21.13 1.34
C GLY A 199 7.67 19.77 0.99
N LEU A 200 8.84 19.43 1.53
CA LEU A 200 9.40 18.09 1.41
C LEU A 200 8.45 17.05 2.01
N GLY A 201 7.88 17.34 3.18
CA GLY A 201 6.87 16.50 3.81
C GLY A 201 5.61 16.34 2.94
N LEU A 202 5.08 17.45 2.38
CA LEU A 202 3.97 17.42 1.43
C LEU A 202 4.30 16.57 0.20
N PHE A 203 5.48 16.73 -0.37
CA PHE A 203 5.92 16.01 -1.55
C PHE A 203 6.11 14.51 -1.28
N PHE A 204 6.85 14.14 -0.23
CA PHE A 204 7.10 12.74 0.13
C PHE A 204 5.81 12.01 0.48
N GLY A 205 5.00 12.58 1.37
CA GLY A 205 3.70 12.04 1.76
C GLY A 205 2.71 11.99 0.60
N GLY A 206 2.74 13.02 -0.25
CA GLY A 206 1.90 13.16 -1.43
C GLY A 206 2.22 12.18 -2.55
N THR A 207 3.44 11.69 -2.68
CA THR A 207 3.89 10.96 -3.88
C THR A 207 4.43 9.57 -3.66
N ILE A 208 5.13 9.28 -2.57
CA ILE A 208 5.60 7.92 -2.25
C ILE A 208 4.40 7.00 -2.00
N HIS A 209 4.50 5.73 -2.39
CA HIS A 209 3.37 4.81 -2.48
C HIS A 209 2.85 4.34 -1.12
N GLU A 210 3.70 3.87 -0.22
CA GLU A 210 3.30 3.26 1.06
C GLU A 210 3.76 4.06 2.27
N VAL A 211 3.02 3.94 3.39
CA VAL A 211 3.32 4.64 4.65
C VAL A 211 4.74 4.34 5.13
N ALA A 212 5.12 3.07 5.12
CA ALA A 212 6.45 2.64 5.55
C ALA A 212 7.58 3.26 4.70
N GLN A 213 7.36 3.32 3.39
CA GLN A 213 8.31 3.93 2.45
C GLN A 213 8.41 5.45 2.65
N VAL A 214 7.28 6.10 2.96
CA VAL A 214 7.25 7.54 3.30
C VAL A 214 8.08 7.81 4.54
N VAL A 215 7.81 7.06 5.62
CA VAL A 215 8.55 7.22 6.88
C VAL A 215 10.03 6.95 6.67
N GLY A 216 10.37 5.87 5.93
CA GLY A 216 11.76 5.53 5.64
C GLY A 216 12.49 6.63 4.88
N ALA A 217 11.91 7.11 3.79
CA ALA A 217 12.50 8.19 3.01
C ALA A 217 12.64 9.50 3.82
N ALA A 218 11.60 9.86 4.56
CA ALA A 218 11.59 11.11 5.34
C ALA A 218 12.56 11.08 6.54
N SER A 219 12.81 9.90 7.12
CA SER A 219 13.74 9.74 8.26
C SER A 219 15.18 10.11 7.95
N ASP A 220 15.57 10.04 6.68
CA ASP A 220 16.89 10.44 6.22
C ASP A 220 17.04 11.98 6.11
N ILE A 221 15.94 12.71 6.19
CA ILE A 221 15.94 14.18 6.05
C ILE A 221 15.85 14.87 7.41
N SER A 222 14.70 14.77 8.07
CA SER A 222 14.50 15.35 9.41
C SER A 222 13.22 14.83 10.07
N PRO A 223 13.10 14.93 11.42
CA PRO A 223 11.88 14.60 12.14
C PRO A 223 10.65 15.40 11.69
N GLU A 224 10.83 16.66 11.29
CA GLU A 224 9.77 17.52 10.80
C GLU A 224 9.21 16.99 9.46
N VAL A 225 10.08 16.60 8.54
CA VAL A 225 9.68 16.00 7.25
C VAL A 225 8.92 14.69 7.49
N VAL A 226 9.38 13.84 8.43
CA VAL A 226 8.67 12.60 8.82
C VAL A 226 7.26 12.90 9.29
N HIS A 227 7.12 13.89 10.17
CA HIS A 227 5.82 14.27 10.75
C HIS A 227 4.84 14.71 9.66
N VAL A 228 5.20 15.72 8.86
CA VAL A 228 4.35 16.25 7.80
C VAL A 228 4.06 15.18 6.73
N ALA A 229 5.07 14.45 6.26
CA ALA A 229 4.92 13.42 5.26
C ALA A 229 3.96 12.30 5.70
N THR A 230 4.04 11.91 6.98
CA THR A 230 3.16 10.89 7.55
C THR A 230 1.72 11.36 7.56
N ILE A 231 1.44 12.59 8.02
CA ILE A 231 0.08 13.14 8.07
C ILE A 231 -0.52 13.25 6.67
N VAL A 232 0.24 13.78 5.72
CA VAL A 232 -0.20 13.88 4.31
C VAL A 232 -0.50 12.50 3.74
N LYS A 233 0.35 11.52 4.02
CA LYS A 233 0.10 10.15 3.59
C LYS A 233 -1.15 9.56 4.22
N MET A 234 -1.42 9.83 5.50
CA MET A 234 -2.64 9.40 6.16
C MET A 234 -3.88 10.08 5.58
N THR A 235 -3.79 11.35 5.23
CA THR A 235 -4.85 12.06 4.50
C THR A 235 -5.18 11.37 3.17
N ARG A 236 -4.16 10.94 2.41
CA ARG A 236 -4.37 10.14 1.18
C ARG A 236 -5.04 8.79 1.47
N VAL A 237 -4.65 8.10 2.53
CA VAL A 237 -5.29 6.83 2.93
C VAL A 237 -6.78 7.03 3.22
N MET A 238 -7.15 8.14 3.88
CA MET A 238 -8.56 8.47 4.11
C MET A 238 -9.35 8.69 2.82
N LEU A 239 -8.72 9.25 1.78
CA LEU A 239 -9.36 9.42 0.46
C LEU A 239 -9.72 8.09 -0.21
N LEU A 240 -9.17 6.96 0.24
CA LEU A 240 -9.57 5.63 -0.24
C LEU A 240 -11.06 5.38 -0.05
N VAL A 241 -11.64 5.82 1.07
CA VAL A 241 -13.07 5.61 1.36
C VAL A 241 -13.98 6.29 0.31
N PRO A 242 -13.90 7.62 0.11
CA PRO A 242 -14.75 8.28 -0.89
C PRO A 242 -14.49 7.76 -2.32
N VAL A 243 -13.24 7.46 -2.67
CA VAL A 243 -12.89 6.92 -3.99
C VAL A 243 -13.52 5.54 -4.21
N LEU A 244 -13.48 4.65 -3.22
CA LEU A 244 -14.14 3.34 -3.32
C LEU A 244 -15.67 3.45 -3.38
N LEU A 245 -16.26 4.37 -2.64
CA LEU A 245 -17.70 4.63 -2.71
C LEU A 245 -18.11 5.15 -4.10
N MET A 246 -17.33 6.06 -4.67
CA MET A 246 -17.54 6.56 -6.04
C MET A 246 -17.40 5.44 -7.07
N LEU A 247 -16.36 4.60 -6.94
CA LEU A 247 -16.16 3.44 -7.81
C LEU A 247 -17.34 2.45 -7.71
N GLY A 248 -17.77 2.13 -6.49
CA GLY A 248 -18.91 1.22 -6.25
C GLY A 248 -20.21 1.78 -6.84
N TRP A 249 -20.47 3.07 -6.63
CA TRP A 249 -21.63 3.74 -7.22
C TRP A 249 -21.60 3.71 -8.76
N TRP A 250 -20.45 4.01 -9.35
CA TRP A 250 -20.27 3.98 -10.81
C TRP A 250 -20.47 2.59 -11.39
N LEU A 251 -19.94 1.53 -10.75
CA LEU A 251 -20.16 0.14 -11.15
C LEU A 251 -21.63 -0.27 -11.05
N ALA A 252 -22.33 0.16 -9.99
CA ALA A 252 -23.76 -0.11 -9.81
C ALA A 252 -24.60 0.58 -10.91
N ARG A 253 -24.22 1.82 -11.29
CA ARG A 253 -24.92 2.54 -12.34
C ARG A 253 -24.67 1.92 -13.73
N SER A 254 -23.44 1.53 -14.03
CA SER A 254 -23.11 0.82 -15.29
C SER A 254 -23.87 -0.51 -15.43
N SER A 255 -24.04 -1.25 -14.33
CA SER A 255 -24.78 -2.50 -14.32
C SER A 255 -26.29 -2.30 -14.56
N ARG A 256 -26.86 -1.20 -14.09
CA ARG A 256 -28.28 -0.85 -14.34
C ARG A 256 -28.53 -0.47 -15.79
N SER A 257 -27.62 0.31 -16.40
CA SER A 257 -27.73 0.69 -17.83
C SER A 257 -27.61 -0.51 -18.76
N ALA A 258 -26.74 -1.49 -18.43
CA ALA A 258 -26.62 -2.74 -19.19
C ALA A 258 -27.87 -3.62 -19.06
N ARG A 259 -28.56 -3.61 -17.90
CA ARG A 259 -29.82 -4.34 -17.70
C ARG A 259 -30.99 -3.73 -18.50
N ALA A 260 -31.08 -2.42 -18.56
CA ALA A 260 -32.13 -1.74 -19.37
C ALA A 260 -31.99 -2.04 -20.87
N ALA A 261 -30.79 -2.45 -21.33
CA ALA A 261 -30.54 -2.83 -22.71
C ALA A 261 -30.69 -4.34 -23.00
N HIS A 262 -30.83 -5.21 -21.98
CA HIS A 262 -30.85 -6.68 -22.13
C HIS A 262 -31.86 -7.37 -21.20
N ASP A 263 -33.11 -7.05 -21.30
CA ASP A 263 -34.18 -7.65 -20.50
C ASP A 263 -34.67 -8.99 -21.10
N THR A 264 -33.80 -9.83 -21.65
CA THR A 264 -34.18 -11.11 -22.31
C THR A 264 -33.33 -12.34 -21.95
N ALA A 265 -32.49 -12.31 -20.87
CA ALA A 265 -31.78 -13.54 -20.48
C ALA A 265 -31.67 -13.63 -18.95
N GLY A 266 -32.48 -14.52 -18.36
CA GLY A 266 -32.49 -14.83 -16.92
C GLY A 266 -31.17 -15.45 -16.45
N GLY A 267 -30.26 -14.64 -15.94
CA GLY A 267 -29.06 -15.05 -15.29
C GLY A 267 -28.96 -14.38 -13.92
N THR A 268 -28.89 -15.16 -12.84
CA THR A 268 -28.66 -14.72 -11.47
C THR A 268 -27.26 -14.10 -11.34
N GLN A 269 -27.12 -12.82 -11.63
CA GLN A 269 -25.88 -12.09 -11.42
C GLN A 269 -25.76 -11.70 -9.95
N ARG A 270 -24.74 -12.27 -9.29
CA ARG A 270 -24.33 -12.01 -7.90
C ARG A 270 -24.22 -10.51 -7.66
N GLN A 271 -25.03 -9.96 -6.74
CA GLN A 271 -24.97 -8.55 -6.36
C GLN A 271 -23.55 -8.22 -5.89
N ARG A 272 -22.85 -7.34 -6.62
CA ARG A 272 -21.58 -6.77 -6.15
C ARG A 272 -21.89 -5.87 -4.95
N LYS A 273 -21.62 -6.39 -3.75
CA LYS A 273 -21.67 -5.57 -2.53
C LYS A 273 -20.49 -4.60 -2.55
N VAL A 274 -20.75 -3.33 -2.32
CA VAL A 274 -19.69 -2.33 -2.11
C VAL A 274 -18.96 -2.71 -0.83
N ALA A 275 -17.71 -3.16 -0.97
CA ALA A 275 -16.90 -3.52 0.18
C ALA A 275 -16.27 -2.24 0.74
N VAL A 276 -16.84 -1.69 1.79
CA VAL A 276 -16.22 -0.60 2.56
C VAL A 276 -14.98 -1.16 3.27
N PRO A 277 -13.80 -0.55 3.10
CA PRO A 277 -12.60 -1.05 3.75
C PRO A 277 -12.67 -0.77 5.26
N TRP A 278 -13.03 -1.78 6.04
CA TRP A 278 -13.21 -1.70 7.49
C TRP A 278 -11.96 -1.13 8.20
N PHE A 279 -10.77 -1.41 7.69
CA PHE A 279 -9.51 -0.94 8.27
C PHE A 279 -9.34 0.58 8.13
N ALA A 280 -9.88 1.20 7.07
CA ALA A 280 -9.88 2.65 6.92
C ALA A 280 -10.85 3.32 7.91
N LEU A 281 -12.01 2.70 8.17
CA LEU A 281 -12.91 3.14 9.23
C LEU A 281 -12.28 2.93 10.62
N GLY A 282 -11.59 1.79 10.82
CA GLY A 282 -10.82 1.52 12.02
C GLY A 282 -9.73 2.56 12.26
N PHE A 283 -8.97 2.91 11.22
CA PHE A 283 -7.97 3.98 11.27
C PHE A 283 -8.61 5.32 11.71
N LEU A 284 -9.70 5.72 11.07
CA LEU A 284 -10.41 6.95 11.46
C LEU A 284 -10.91 6.88 12.91
N GLY A 285 -11.42 5.73 13.36
CA GLY A 285 -11.82 5.51 14.74
C GLY A 285 -10.65 5.71 15.72
N PHE A 286 -9.49 5.15 15.44
CA PHE A 286 -8.29 5.32 16.25
C PHE A 286 -7.73 6.75 16.21
N VAL A 287 -7.83 7.45 15.08
CA VAL A 287 -7.52 8.89 14.99
C VAL A 287 -8.42 9.70 15.95
N ILE A 288 -9.72 9.39 15.98
CA ILE A 288 -10.66 10.05 16.89
C ILE A 288 -10.31 9.74 18.35
N VAL A 289 -10.03 8.48 18.68
CA VAL A 289 -9.63 8.07 20.06
C VAL A 289 -8.36 8.82 20.47
N ASN A 290 -7.35 8.91 19.62
CA ASN A 290 -6.13 9.66 19.90
C ASN A 290 -6.40 11.17 20.04
N SER A 291 -7.24 11.73 19.18
CA SER A 291 -7.60 13.16 19.20
C SER A 291 -8.35 13.57 20.48
N LEU A 292 -9.11 12.66 21.06
CA LEU A 292 -9.83 12.87 22.32
C LEU A 292 -8.95 12.66 23.55
N ASN A 293 -7.68 12.24 23.39
CA ASN A 293 -6.74 11.92 24.48
C ASN A 293 -7.34 10.96 25.52
N VAL A 294 -8.13 9.97 25.07
CA VAL A 294 -8.80 9.01 25.96
C VAL A 294 -7.80 8.01 26.57
N LEU A 295 -6.72 7.70 25.86
CA LEU A 295 -5.71 6.74 26.30
C LEU A 295 -4.57 7.46 27.04
N PRO A 296 -4.08 6.89 28.16
CA PRO A 296 -2.85 7.35 28.80
C PRO A 296 -1.66 7.28 27.83
N ALA A 297 -0.71 8.20 27.97
CA ALA A 297 0.47 8.30 27.09
C ALA A 297 1.27 7.00 27.06
N ASP A 298 1.45 6.31 28.19
CA ASP A 298 2.19 5.05 28.27
C ASP A 298 1.49 3.92 27.50
N VAL A 299 0.16 3.88 27.52
CA VAL A 299 -0.64 2.91 26.76
C VAL A 299 -0.51 3.19 25.26
N THR A 300 -0.64 4.45 24.87
CA THR A 300 -0.48 4.85 23.46
C THR A 300 0.93 4.53 22.96
N HIS A 301 1.95 4.81 23.75
CA HIS A 301 3.34 4.47 23.42
C HIS A 301 3.51 2.97 23.23
N THR A 302 3.03 2.15 24.15
CA THR A 302 3.12 0.68 24.07
C THR A 302 2.39 0.14 22.84
N LEU A 303 1.18 0.63 22.56
CA LEU A 303 0.42 0.25 21.36
C LEU A 303 1.15 0.65 20.07
N ASN A 304 1.80 1.80 20.05
CA ASN A 304 2.58 2.25 18.91
C ASN A 304 3.83 1.40 18.66
N VAL A 305 4.50 0.91 19.71
CA VAL A 305 5.62 -0.04 19.59
C VAL A 305 5.15 -1.37 19.04
N LEU A 306 4.05 -1.92 19.58
CA LEU A 306 3.45 -3.17 19.09
C LEU A 306 2.98 -3.03 17.63
N ASP A 307 2.42 -1.90 17.28
CA ASP A 307 1.98 -1.59 15.92
C ASP A 307 3.16 -1.53 14.95
N THR A 308 4.28 -0.88 15.33
CA THR A 308 5.51 -0.89 14.53
C THR A 308 5.99 -2.30 14.26
N PHE A 309 5.98 -3.16 15.28
CA PHE A 309 6.37 -4.55 15.13
C PHE A 309 5.39 -5.32 14.21
N ALA A 310 4.08 -5.11 14.37
CA ALA A 310 3.06 -5.70 13.51
C ALA A 310 3.20 -5.26 12.05
N LEU A 311 3.51 -3.99 11.81
CA LEU A 311 3.83 -3.47 10.48
C LEU A 311 5.10 -4.10 9.91
N THR A 312 6.15 -4.25 10.72
CA THR A 312 7.40 -4.93 10.30
C THR A 312 7.13 -6.40 9.92
N MET A 313 6.32 -7.11 10.72
CA MET A 313 5.85 -8.46 10.38
C MET A 313 5.11 -8.48 9.04
N ALA A 314 4.16 -7.56 8.86
CA ALA A 314 3.36 -7.48 7.65
C ALA A 314 4.21 -7.17 6.42
N MET A 315 5.17 -6.23 6.53
CA MET A 315 6.09 -5.88 5.46
C MET A 315 7.06 -7.02 5.12
N THR A 316 7.57 -7.73 6.13
CA THR A 316 8.39 -8.93 5.94
C THR A 316 7.59 -10.02 5.20
N ALA A 317 6.36 -10.29 5.62
CA ALA A 317 5.49 -11.26 4.97
C ALA A 317 5.15 -10.86 3.53
N LEU A 318 4.88 -9.58 3.28
CA LEU A 318 4.65 -9.04 1.93
C LEU A 318 5.89 -9.22 1.07
N GLY A 319 7.08 -8.99 1.62
CA GLY A 319 8.36 -9.28 0.96
C GLY A 319 8.46 -10.76 0.56
N ILE A 320 8.20 -11.69 1.49
CA ILE A 320 8.23 -13.14 1.24
C ILE A 320 7.26 -13.55 0.11
N GLU A 321 6.10 -12.88 0.01
CA GLU A 321 5.13 -13.11 -1.07
C GLU A 321 5.55 -12.48 -2.41
N THR A 322 6.42 -11.48 -2.39
CA THR A 322 6.88 -10.76 -3.59
C THR A 322 7.84 -11.63 -4.39
N ARG A 323 7.40 -12.09 -5.58
CA ARG A 323 8.20 -12.91 -6.47
C ARG A 323 8.66 -12.13 -7.70
N VAL A 324 9.96 -12.13 -7.95
CA VAL A 324 10.53 -11.57 -9.18
C VAL A 324 9.96 -12.27 -10.43
N ALA A 325 9.69 -13.58 -10.35
CA ALA A 325 9.03 -14.32 -11.43
C ALA A 325 7.62 -13.79 -11.73
N GLN A 326 6.83 -13.41 -10.71
CA GLN A 326 5.50 -12.81 -10.90
C GLN A 326 5.60 -11.40 -11.49
N ILE A 327 6.59 -10.62 -11.05
CA ILE A 327 6.88 -9.30 -11.62
C ILE A 327 7.23 -9.45 -13.11
N ARG A 328 8.04 -10.44 -13.47
CA ARG A 328 8.37 -10.73 -14.88
C ARG A 328 7.17 -11.25 -15.68
N ALA A 329 6.37 -12.16 -15.09
CA ALA A 329 5.17 -12.72 -15.73
C ALA A 329 4.05 -11.69 -15.91
N ALA A 330 4.02 -10.63 -15.08
CA ALA A 330 3.15 -9.49 -15.22
C ALA A 330 3.26 -8.80 -16.58
N GLY A 331 4.36 -9.05 -17.25
CA GLY A 331 4.68 -8.46 -18.53
C GLY A 331 5.13 -7.01 -18.43
N PRO A 332 5.83 -6.51 -19.45
CA PRO A 332 6.42 -5.18 -19.43
C PRO A 332 5.37 -4.05 -19.36
N ARG A 333 4.14 -4.31 -19.79
CA ARG A 333 3.08 -3.28 -19.89
C ARG A 333 2.63 -2.74 -18.53
N ALA A 334 2.43 -3.61 -17.55
CA ALA A 334 2.05 -3.20 -16.19
C ALA A 334 3.20 -2.45 -15.50
N LEU A 335 4.42 -2.94 -15.64
CA LEU A 335 5.62 -2.27 -15.14
C LEU A 335 5.84 -0.91 -15.80
N MET A 336 5.65 -0.82 -17.12
CA MET A 336 5.74 0.46 -17.84
C MET A 336 4.66 1.45 -17.40
N THR A 337 3.44 0.98 -17.12
CA THR A 337 2.40 1.83 -16.54
C THR A 337 2.85 2.36 -15.17
N GLY A 338 3.37 1.48 -14.30
CA GLY A 338 3.90 1.89 -13.00
C GLY A 338 5.09 2.85 -13.10
N LEU A 339 6.00 2.63 -14.06
CA LEU A 339 7.12 3.54 -14.32
C LEU A 339 6.64 4.93 -14.73
N ILE A 340 5.70 5.01 -15.67
CA ILE A 340 5.13 6.29 -16.13
C ILE A 340 4.44 7.00 -14.96
N LEU A 341 3.69 6.26 -14.13
CA LEU A 341 3.05 6.84 -12.95
C LEU A 341 4.07 7.28 -11.91
N ASN A 342 5.17 6.55 -11.74
CA ASN A 342 6.24 6.95 -10.84
C ASN A 342 6.92 8.25 -11.32
N VAL A 343 7.21 8.35 -12.61
CA VAL A 343 7.73 9.60 -13.21
C VAL A 343 6.73 10.75 -13.04
N TRP A 344 5.43 10.49 -13.24
CA TRP A 344 4.38 11.46 -12.97
C TRP A 344 4.37 11.91 -11.51
N LEU A 345 4.46 10.98 -10.55
CA LEU A 345 4.47 11.28 -9.12
C LEU A 345 5.70 12.09 -8.74
N ILE A 346 6.87 11.83 -9.34
CA ILE A 346 8.08 12.62 -9.12
C ILE A 346 7.92 14.01 -9.72
N ALA A 347 7.72 14.12 -11.02
CA ALA A 347 7.74 15.41 -11.72
C ALA A 347 6.44 16.20 -11.50
N GLY A 348 5.28 15.58 -11.75
CA GLY A 348 3.98 16.21 -11.56
C GLY A 348 3.65 16.45 -10.08
N GLY A 349 4.01 15.50 -9.22
CA GLY A 349 3.84 15.63 -7.79
C GLY A 349 4.69 16.76 -7.19
N TYR A 350 5.95 16.89 -7.61
CA TYR A 350 6.80 18.03 -7.25
C TYR A 350 6.17 19.35 -7.70
N GLY A 351 5.73 19.43 -8.97
CA GLY A 351 5.07 20.64 -9.50
C GLY A 351 3.77 21.00 -8.76
N ILE A 352 2.94 19.99 -8.43
CA ILE A 352 1.71 20.20 -7.63
C ILE A 352 2.06 20.72 -6.24
N THR A 353 3.05 20.10 -5.57
CA THR A 353 3.47 20.52 -4.23
C THR A 353 4.01 21.94 -4.24
N TRP A 354 4.89 22.27 -5.18
CA TRP A 354 5.44 23.61 -5.34
C TRP A 354 4.33 24.64 -5.59
N ALA A 355 3.40 24.35 -6.49
CA ALA A 355 2.27 25.23 -6.78
C ALA A 355 1.38 25.43 -5.55
N VAL A 356 1.04 24.36 -4.82
CA VAL A 356 0.21 24.45 -3.63
C VAL A 356 0.89 25.26 -2.53
N GLN A 357 2.18 25.09 -2.32
CA GLN A 357 2.94 25.90 -1.36
C GLN A 357 2.96 27.39 -1.75
N HIS A 358 3.08 27.69 -3.03
CA HIS A 358 3.14 29.08 -3.50
C HIS A 358 1.78 29.79 -3.45
N TRP A 359 0.65 29.06 -3.59
CA TRP A 359 -0.69 29.64 -3.68
C TRP A 359 -1.50 29.52 -2.38
N LEU A 360 -1.19 28.56 -1.51
CA LEU A 360 -1.96 28.24 -0.32
C LEU A 360 -1.12 28.20 0.96
N GLY A 361 0.21 28.34 0.87
CA GLY A 361 1.17 28.33 1.97
C GLY A 361 1.64 29.74 2.38
#